data_cd8d4af2dad849de30dba7668a622e55
#
_entry.id   cd8d4af2dad849de30dba7668a622e55
#
_cell.length_a   1.000
_cell.length_b   1.000
_cell.length_c   1.000
_cell.angle_alpha   90.00
_cell.angle_beta   90.00
_cell.angle_gamma   90.00
#
_symmetry.space_group_name_H-M   'P 1'
#
loop_
_entity.id
_entity.type
_entity.pdbx_description
1 polymer ?
#
loop_
_entity_poly.entity_id
_entity_poly.type
_entity_poly.pdbx_seq_one_letter_code
_entity_poly.pdbx_strand_id
1 'polypeptide(L)'
;MKKIFLFALTLIALGVSAQNAAVQGTVVDFDQFPMPGALVTSVQSGHSTVTDDLGNFTLTNLPAGEIEITVSSLGYKDVVKALSLSENALVVVDVQLLQGTNELSEVIVTGNYLRNQAKALAQQRQNTGVTNVVNADQIGRTPDANIGDALKRISGITIQNDQGEARDIIIRGLAPQLNSVMVNGERMPSAEGDNRKVQLDLIPSDMIQTVVVNKAVTADMDADAIGGAVNLITRQAPQRQRISITGGSGYNFLSQKPIWTGAAIYGNRFMNNKLGAVVSVSVNDHDFGSDNAEMEWEFDDAGNPSIVDYQVRGYNVRRLRQSYSLSLDYDLAK
;
A
#
# COMPACT_ATOMS: atom_id res chain seq x y z
N MET A 1 -23.99 7.82 63.70
CA MET A 1 -23.43 6.92 62.67
C MET A 1 -23.32 7.57 61.29
N LYS A 2 -24.31 8.30 60.76
CA LYS A 2 -24.22 8.96 59.43
C LYS A 2 -23.14 10.03 59.28
N LYS A 3 -22.82 10.77 60.36
CA LYS A 3 -21.77 11.85 60.31
C LYS A 3 -20.35 11.27 60.39
N ILE A 4 -20.11 10.11 60.94
CA ILE A 4 -18.81 9.41 60.99
C ILE A 4 -18.48 8.81 59.59
N PHE A 5 -19.51 8.33 58.90
CA PHE A 5 -19.35 7.76 57.54
C PHE A 5 -19.02 8.83 56.50
N LEU A 6 -19.56 10.02 56.64
CA LEU A 6 -19.26 11.15 55.77
C LEU A 6 -17.84 11.68 55.97
N PHE A 7 -17.31 11.66 57.21
CA PHE A 7 -15.95 12.06 57.51
C PHE A 7 -14.89 11.04 57.03
N ALA A 8 -15.22 9.74 57.08
CA ALA A 8 -14.38 8.69 56.53
C ALA A 8 -14.32 8.73 54.97
N LEU A 9 -15.43 9.10 54.34
CA LEU A 9 -15.48 9.23 52.87
C LEU A 9 -14.67 10.44 52.35
N THR A 10 -14.59 11.52 53.13
CA THR A 10 -13.77 12.70 52.79
C THR A 10 -12.28 12.49 53.03
N LEU A 11 -11.88 11.59 53.93
CA LEU A 11 -10.47 11.25 54.15
C LEU A 11 -9.88 10.37 53.02
N ILE A 12 -10.72 9.58 52.34
CA ILE A 12 -10.29 8.73 51.20
C ILE A 12 -10.08 9.56 49.92
N ALA A 13 -10.73 10.73 49.83
CA ALA A 13 -10.62 11.61 48.63
C ALA A 13 -9.31 12.47 48.59
N LEU A 14 -8.50 12.46 49.64
CA LEU A 14 -7.26 13.28 49.73
C LEU A 14 -5.99 12.52 49.33
N GLY A 15 -6.07 11.30 48.84
CA GLY A 15 -4.92 10.43 48.55
C GLY A 15 -4.52 10.28 47.08
N VAL A 16 -5.18 10.96 46.14
CA VAL A 16 -4.77 10.91 44.73
C VAL A 16 -3.95 12.15 44.38
N SER A 17 -2.74 12.20 44.89
CA SER A 17 -1.70 13.05 44.28
C SER A 17 -1.36 12.44 42.91
N ALA A 18 -1.73 13.12 41.84
CA ALA A 18 -1.24 12.80 40.51
C ALA A 18 0.29 13.03 40.54
N GLN A 19 1.05 11.95 40.64
CA GLN A 19 2.53 11.99 40.57
C GLN A 19 2.90 12.22 39.10
N ASN A 20 3.20 13.46 38.74
CA ASN A 20 3.42 13.88 37.38
C ASN A 20 4.92 14.09 37.14
N ALA A 21 5.68 13.00 36.97
CA ALA A 21 7.01 13.11 36.39
C ALA A 21 6.94 13.32 34.87
N ALA A 22 7.94 13.92 34.30
CA ALA A 22 8.06 14.14 32.86
C ALA A 22 9.48 13.79 32.38
N VAL A 23 9.55 13.32 31.14
CA VAL A 23 10.80 13.10 30.40
C VAL A 23 10.81 14.02 29.20
N GLN A 24 11.88 14.74 29.04
CA GLN A 24 12.13 15.63 27.91
C GLN A 24 13.45 15.23 27.24
N GLY A 25 13.62 15.48 25.95
CA GLY A 25 14.90 15.23 25.28
C GLY A 25 14.85 15.44 23.79
N THR A 26 15.95 15.08 23.14
CA THR A 26 16.09 15.13 21.69
C THR A 26 16.34 13.75 21.11
N VAL A 27 15.78 13.51 19.94
CA VAL A 27 16.06 12.31 19.14
C VAL A 27 16.82 12.72 17.90
N VAL A 28 17.99 12.10 17.69
CA VAL A 28 18.86 12.35 16.54
C VAL A 28 19.19 11.04 15.84
N ASP A 29 19.60 11.11 14.58
CA ASP A 29 20.12 9.97 13.83
C ASP A 29 21.63 9.75 14.08
N PHE A 30 22.23 8.78 13.35
CA PHE A 30 23.64 8.47 13.45
C PHE A 30 24.54 9.68 13.09
N ASP A 31 24.13 10.52 12.16
CA ASP A 31 24.86 11.70 11.69
C ASP A 31 24.53 12.97 12.50
N GLN A 32 23.87 12.82 13.65
CA GLN A 32 23.45 13.89 14.57
C GLN A 32 22.39 14.84 13.99
N PHE A 33 21.67 14.46 12.93
CA PHE A 33 20.53 15.23 12.44
C PHE A 33 19.28 14.98 13.29
N PRO A 34 18.50 16.03 13.58
CA PRO A 34 17.22 15.90 14.28
C PRO A 34 16.29 14.90 13.59
N MET A 35 15.61 14.09 14.38
CA MET A 35 14.63 13.10 13.91
C MET A 35 13.20 13.56 14.19
N PRO A 36 12.55 14.29 13.26
CA PRO A 36 11.15 14.68 13.40
C PRO A 36 10.23 13.46 13.19
N GLY A 37 9.14 13.42 13.95
CA GLY A 37 8.13 12.37 13.81
C GLY A 37 8.53 11.02 14.42
N ALA A 38 9.58 10.95 15.24
CA ALA A 38 9.91 9.75 16.01
C ALA A 38 8.90 9.59 17.15
N LEU A 39 8.40 8.36 17.34
CA LEU A 39 7.44 8.02 18.39
C LEU A 39 8.18 7.64 19.66
N VAL A 40 7.87 8.33 20.75
CA VAL A 40 8.39 8.05 22.10
C VAL A 40 7.25 7.53 22.95
N THR A 41 7.37 6.30 23.46
CA THR A 41 6.32 5.62 24.23
C THR A 41 6.87 5.11 25.56
N SER A 42 6.16 5.33 26.63
CA SER A 42 6.41 4.66 27.92
C SER A 42 5.65 3.35 27.99
N VAL A 43 6.38 2.25 28.23
CA VAL A 43 5.81 0.89 28.30
C VAL A 43 4.87 0.76 29.50
N GLN A 44 5.22 1.35 30.65
CA GLN A 44 4.47 1.19 31.91
C GLN A 44 3.19 2.03 31.94
N SER A 45 3.24 3.28 31.45
CA SER A 45 2.08 4.19 31.49
C SER A 45 1.22 4.16 30.24
N GLY A 46 1.75 3.64 29.12
CA GLY A 46 1.09 3.66 27.83
C GLY A 46 1.01 5.06 27.18
N HIS A 47 1.59 6.10 27.82
CA HIS A 47 1.64 7.43 27.25
C HIS A 47 2.65 7.49 26.11
N SER A 48 2.33 8.25 25.07
CA SER A 48 3.21 8.45 23.92
C SER A 48 3.20 9.90 23.47
N THR A 49 4.30 10.31 22.86
CA THR A 49 4.47 11.61 22.22
C THR A 49 5.27 11.44 20.93
N VAL A 50 5.29 12.48 20.09
CA VAL A 50 6.03 12.48 18.83
C VAL A 50 7.00 13.64 18.85
N THR A 51 8.20 13.46 18.30
CA THR A 51 9.20 14.53 18.21
C THR A 51 8.78 15.62 17.22
N ASP A 52 9.11 16.87 17.54
CA ASP A 52 8.92 18.05 16.69
C ASP A 52 9.92 18.10 15.52
N ASP A 53 9.89 19.20 14.73
CA ASP A 53 10.77 19.40 13.57
C ASP A 53 12.26 19.50 13.94
N LEU A 54 12.58 19.77 15.20
CA LEU A 54 13.92 19.82 15.74
C LEU A 54 14.32 18.55 16.50
N GLY A 55 13.47 17.50 16.43
CA GLY A 55 13.69 16.23 17.12
C GLY A 55 13.40 16.27 18.62
N ASN A 56 12.86 17.36 19.17
CA ASN A 56 12.55 17.45 20.60
C ASN A 56 11.25 16.74 20.95
N PHE A 57 11.20 16.15 22.14
CA PHE A 57 9.99 15.57 22.69
C PHE A 57 9.79 15.92 24.16
N THR A 58 8.55 15.88 24.61
CA THR A 58 8.17 15.96 26.03
C THR A 58 7.09 14.92 26.30
N LEU A 59 7.38 13.98 27.18
CA LEU A 59 6.46 12.93 27.63
C LEU A 59 6.07 13.22 29.08
N THR A 60 4.81 13.54 29.32
CA THR A 60 4.26 13.95 30.62
C THR A 60 3.40 12.88 31.26
N ASN A 61 2.99 13.08 32.50
CA ASN A 61 2.10 12.18 33.26
C ASN A 61 2.68 10.78 33.46
N LEU A 62 3.98 10.73 33.78
CA LEU A 62 4.67 9.47 34.03
C LEU A 62 4.65 9.14 35.53
N PRO A 63 4.50 7.86 35.89
CA PRO A 63 4.60 7.43 37.30
C PRO A 63 6.04 7.56 37.80
N ALA A 64 6.20 7.86 39.08
CA ALA A 64 7.51 7.78 39.73
C ALA A 64 7.96 6.30 39.84
N GLY A 65 9.26 6.07 39.77
CA GLY A 65 9.86 4.72 39.81
C GLY A 65 10.69 4.41 38.58
N GLU A 66 10.99 3.15 38.37
CA GLU A 66 11.69 2.68 37.17
C GLU A 66 10.69 2.58 36.01
N ILE A 67 10.99 3.28 34.94
CA ILE A 67 10.21 3.25 33.70
C ILE A 67 11.10 2.93 32.51
N GLU A 68 10.51 2.36 31.48
CA GLU A 68 11.16 2.17 30.19
C GLU A 68 10.47 3.04 29.15
N ILE A 69 11.25 3.82 28.42
CA ILE A 69 10.80 4.52 27.21
C ILE A 69 11.36 3.83 25.99
N THR A 70 10.50 3.63 25.01
CA THR A 70 10.87 3.11 23.68
C THR A 70 10.78 4.24 22.69
N VAL A 71 11.86 4.48 21.96
CA VAL A 71 11.91 5.45 20.86
C VAL A 71 12.00 4.69 19.56
N SER A 72 11.04 4.91 18.67
CA SER A 72 10.94 4.24 17.38
C SER A 72 10.78 5.23 16.25
N SER A 73 11.41 4.94 15.12
CA SER A 73 11.26 5.70 13.88
C SER A 73 11.40 4.78 12.68
N LEU A 74 10.72 5.10 11.60
CA LEU A 74 10.71 4.26 10.40
C LEU A 74 12.10 4.19 9.76
N GLY A 75 12.65 2.98 9.61
CA GLY A 75 13.99 2.75 9.04
C GLY A 75 15.12 2.73 10.08
N TYR A 76 14.80 2.88 11.37
CA TYR A 76 15.77 2.85 12.46
C TYR A 76 15.47 1.71 13.43
N LYS A 77 16.48 1.26 14.18
CA LYS A 77 16.28 0.31 15.28
C LYS A 77 15.61 1.02 16.45
N ASP A 78 14.65 0.36 17.04
CA ASP A 78 14.02 0.82 18.29
C ASP A 78 15.09 0.89 19.40
N VAL A 79 15.11 1.99 20.12
CA VAL A 79 15.97 2.20 21.28
C VAL A 79 15.13 2.20 22.54
N VAL A 80 15.45 1.30 23.47
CA VAL A 80 14.82 1.23 24.79
C VAL A 80 15.76 1.85 25.81
N LYS A 81 15.26 2.80 26.62
CA LYS A 81 15.99 3.45 27.71
C LYS A 81 15.24 3.22 29.01
N ALA A 82 15.92 2.62 29.98
CA ALA A 82 15.43 2.52 31.36
C ALA A 82 15.81 3.80 32.14
N LEU A 83 14.84 4.39 32.81
CA LEU A 83 14.97 5.64 33.56
C LEU A 83 14.37 5.47 34.96
N SER A 84 15.00 6.09 35.96
CA SER A 84 14.45 6.18 37.31
C SER A 84 13.92 7.61 37.54
N LEU A 85 12.61 7.71 37.71
CA LEU A 85 11.92 8.99 37.89
C LEU A 85 11.56 9.18 39.36
N SER A 86 11.95 10.33 39.95
CA SER A 86 11.42 10.78 41.21
C SER A 86 10.08 11.50 41.02
N GLU A 87 9.32 11.66 42.11
CA GLU A 87 8.06 12.41 42.09
C GLU A 87 8.29 13.85 41.61
N ASN A 88 7.48 14.28 40.61
CA ASN A 88 7.56 15.61 40.01
C ASN A 88 8.92 15.95 39.35
N ALA A 89 9.73 14.95 39.02
CA ALA A 89 10.99 15.14 38.35
C ALA A 89 10.81 15.42 36.85
N LEU A 90 11.64 16.28 36.30
CA LEU A 90 11.87 16.45 34.88
C LEU A 90 13.25 15.83 34.57
N VAL A 91 13.26 14.74 33.79
CA VAL A 91 14.50 14.07 33.37
C VAL A 91 14.74 14.38 31.90
N VAL A 92 15.98 14.79 31.57
CA VAL A 92 16.38 15.03 30.18
C VAL A 92 17.13 13.81 29.64
N VAL A 93 16.73 13.33 28.48
CA VAL A 93 17.31 12.14 27.85
C VAL A 93 17.45 12.34 26.34
N ASP A 94 18.67 12.36 25.87
CA ASP A 94 18.96 12.37 24.43
C ASP A 94 19.08 10.94 23.90
N VAL A 95 18.47 10.68 22.75
CA VAL A 95 18.41 9.37 22.11
C VAL A 95 18.95 9.46 20.70
N GLN A 96 19.94 8.63 20.42
CA GLN A 96 20.46 8.43 19.07
C GLN A 96 19.91 7.15 18.48
N LEU A 97 19.26 7.27 17.32
CA LEU A 97 18.76 6.13 16.56
C LEU A 97 19.82 5.67 15.55
N LEU A 98 20.06 4.37 15.52
CA LEU A 98 20.95 3.76 14.54
C LEU A 98 20.14 3.23 13.36
N GLN A 99 20.64 3.41 12.13
CA GLN A 99 20.04 2.78 10.97
C GLN A 99 19.95 1.26 11.18
N GLY A 100 18.74 0.74 11.12
CA GLY A 100 18.51 -0.69 11.19
C GLY A 100 18.60 -1.28 9.79
N THR A 101 19.48 -2.25 9.58
CA THR A 101 19.20 -3.28 8.59
C THR A 101 18.02 -4.06 9.17
N ASN A 102 16.81 -3.69 8.79
CA ASN A 102 15.61 -4.29 9.36
C ASN A 102 15.46 -5.73 8.89
N GLU A 103 15.95 -6.66 9.68
CA GLU A 103 15.17 -7.89 9.88
C GLU A 103 13.92 -7.44 10.66
N LEU A 104 12.79 -7.32 9.96
CA LEU A 104 11.51 -6.94 10.52
C LEU A 104 11.11 -8.00 11.56
N SER A 105 11.42 -7.76 12.82
CA SER A 105 10.77 -8.46 13.93
C SER A 105 9.31 -8.07 13.91
N GLU A 106 8.46 -9.05 13.66
CA GLU A 106 7.02 -8.92 13.46
C GLU A 106 6.34 -8.45 14.75
N VAL A 107 6.05 -7.16 14.86
CA VAL A 107 5.10 -6.64 15.84
C VAL A 107 3.70 -6.94 15.34
N ILE A 108 2.99 -7.86 16.00
CA ILE A 108 1.60 -8.20 15.70
C ILE A 108 0.73 -7.04 16.18
N VAL A 109 0.41 -6.12 15.28
CA VAL A 109 -0.67 -5.16 15.49
C VAL A 109 -1.89 -5.66 14.73
N THR A 110 -2.99 -5.86 15.43
CA THR A 110 -4.33 -6.10 14.90
C THR A 110 -4.75 -4.90 14.04
N GLY A 111 -4.42 -4.93 12.77
CA GLY A 111 -4.68 -3.86 11.82
C GLY A 111 -3.76 -3.95 10.59
N ASN A 112 -3.74 -5.11 9.92
CA ASN A 112 -2.92 -5.32 8.70
C ASN A 112 -3.10 -4.22 7.62
N TYR A 113 -4.21 -3.52 7.65
CA TYR A 113 -4.55 -2.48 6.68
C TYR A 113 -3.67 -1.21 6.83
N LEU A 114 -3.56 -0.66 8.03
CA LEU A 114 -2.74 0.53 8.29
C LEU A 114 -1.26 0.27 8.03
N ARG A 115 -0.81 -0.96 8.30
CA ARG A 115 0.57 -1.40 8.09
C ARG A 115 0.97 -1.42 6.62
N ASN A 116 0.12 -1.97 5.75
CA ASN A 116 0.40 -2.06 4.31
C ASN A 116 0.36 -0.68 3.65
N GLN A 117 -0.53 0.20 4.08
CA GLN A 117 -0.58 1.58 3.62
C GLN A 117 0.64 2.39 4.08
N ALA A 118 1.05 2.23 5.34
CA ALA A 118 2.25 2.88 5.88
C ALA A 118 3.51 2.41 5.13
N LYS A 119 3.62 1.11 4.85
CA LYS A 119 4.72 0.55 4.05
C LYS A 119 4.76 1.13 2.63
N ALA A 120 3.61 1.27 1.97
CA ALA A 120 3.52 1.86 0.64
C ALA A 120 3.96 3.34 0.65
N LEU A 121 3.50 4.11 1.65
CA LEU A 121 3.89 5.50 1.83
C LEU A 121 5.37 5.66 2.16
N ALA A 122 5.93 4.76 2.99
CA ALA A 122 7.35 4.75 3.30
C ALA A 122 8.18 4.47 2.04
N GLN A 123 7.83 3.46 1.27
CA GLN A 123 8.47 3.15 0.00
C GLN A 123 8.38 4.33 -0.97
N GLN A 124 7.22 5.00 -1.04
CA GLN A 124 7.04 6.18 -1.89
C GLN A 124 7.94 7.35 -1.46
N ARG A 125 8.15 7.54 -0.15
CA ARG A 125 9.06 8.59 0.37
C ARG A 125 10.54 8.28 0.12
N GLN A 126 10.94 7.02 0.13
CA GLN A 126 12.32 6.59 -0.10
C GLN A 126 12.73 6.63 -1.57
N ASN A 127 11.75 6.61 -2.50
CA ASN A 127 12.04 6.67 -3.93
C ASN A 127 12.52 8.07 -4.32
N THR A 128 13.62 8.11 -5.07
CA THR A 128 14.24 9.36 -5.57
C THR A 128 13.42 10.06 -6.66
N GLY A 129 12.49 9.34 -7.29
CA GLY A 129 11.62 9.84 -8.37
C GLY A 129 10.19 10.10 -7.92
N VAL A 130 9.39 10.69 -8.82
CA VAL A 130 7.95 10.86 -8.61
C VAL A 130 7.25 9.52 -8.77
N THR A 131 7.04 8.83 -7.65
CA THR A 131 6.50 7.47 -7.60
C THR A 131 5.22 7.42 -6.79
N ASN A 132 4.26 6.61 -7.23
CA ASN A 132 3.10 6.20 -6.43
C ASN A 132 3.19 4.70 -6.15
N VAL A 133 2.93 4.32 -4.91
CA VAL A 133 2.90 2.92 -4.49
C VAL A 133 1.51 2.60 -3.95
N VAL A 134 0.88 1.57 -4.52
CA VAL A 134 -0.47 1.10 -4.13
C VAL A 134 -0.40 -0.38 -3.77
N ASN A 135 -0.90 -0.74 -2.61
CA ASN A 135 -0.91 -2.12 -2.14
C ASN A 135 -2.22 -2.84 -2.44
N ALA A 136 -2.17 -4.17 -2.45
CA ALA A 136 -3.30 -5.07 -2.68
C ALA A 136 -4.53 -4.77 -1.81
N ASP A 137 -4.34 -4.32 -0.56
CA ASP A 137 -5.45 -3.99 0.33
C ASP A 137 -6.22 -2.73 -0.14
N GLN A 138 -5.59 -1.86 -0.90
CA GLN A 138 -6.25 -0.72 -1.56
C GLN A 138 -6.92 -1.16 -2.87
N ILE A 139 -6.28 -2.06 -3.61
CA ILE A 139 -6.79 -2.66 -4.85
C ILE A 139 -8.02 -3.53 -4.54
N GLY A 140 -7.93 -4.42 -3.54
CA GLY A 140 -8.98 -5.38 -3.19
C GLY A 140 -10.21 -4.80 -2.47
N ARG A 141 -10.27 -3.50 -2.20
CA ARG A 141 -11.46 -2.85 -1.61
C ARG A 141 -12.58 -2.62 -2.60
N THR A 142 -12.25 -2.57 -3.86
CA THR A 142 -13.19 -2.41 -4.97
C THR A 142 -13.19 -3.70 -5.78
N PRO A 143 -14.32 -4.08 -6.35
CA PRO A 143 -14.44 -5.30 -7.14
C PRO A 143 -13.80 -5.13 -8.53
N ASP A 144 -12.51 -4.77 -8.55
CA ASP A 144 -11.76 -4.58 -9.79
C ASP A 144 -11.39 -5.94 -10.39
N ALA A 145 -11.91 -6.25 -11.54
CA ALA A 145 -11.67 -7.52 -12.22
C ALA A 145 -10.24 -7.60 -12.78
N ASN A 146 -9.69 -6.47 -13.20
CA ASN A 146 -8.35 -6.37 -13.78
C ASN A 146 -7.54 -5.24 -13.14
N ILE A 147 -6.24 -5.26 -13.38
CA ILE A 147 -5.33 -4.29 -12.78
C ILE A 147 -5.54 -2.87 -13.34
N GLY A 148 -6.01 -2.73 -14.57
CA GLY A 148 -6.30 -1.44 -15.18
C GLY A 148 -7.37 -0.66 -14.41
N ASP A 149 -8.43 -1.33 -13.94
CA ASP A 149 -9.46 -0.70 -13.12
C ASP A 149 -8.90 -0.20 -11.78
N ALA A 150 -8.00 -0.95 -11.18
CA ALA A 150 -7.30 -0.53 -9.97
C ALA A 150 -6.42 0.72 -10.19
N LEU A 151 -5.75 0.80 -11.33
CA LEU A 151 -4.86 1.91 -11.69
C LEU A 151 -5.57 3.24 -11.95
N LYS A 152 -6.86 3.24 -12.30
CA LYS A 152 -7.67 4.47 -12.49
C LYS A 152 -7.66 5.41 -11.28
N ARG A 153 -7.41 4.87 -10.08
CA ARG A 153 -7.42 5.63 -8.82
C ARG A 153 -6.09 6.29 -8.49
N ILE A 154 -5.06 6.04 -9.30
CA ILE A 154 -3.75 6.65 -9.09
C ILE A 154 -3.70 8.00 -9.80
N SER A 155 -3.37 9.06 -9.07
CA SER A 155 -3.28 10.40 -9.65
C SER A 155 -2.27 10.46 -10.81
N GLY A 156 -2.64 11.15 -11.91
CA GLY A 156 -1.81 11.28 -13.12
C GLY A 156 -1.78 10.03 -14.01
N ILE A 157 -2.65 9.06 -13.72
CA ILE A 157 -2.96 7.93 -14.60
C ILE A 157 -4.36 8.11 -15.15
N THR A 158 -4.50 7.89 -16.44
CA THR A 158 -5.77 7.75 -17.14
C THR A 158 -5.76 6.41 -17.86
N ILE A 159 -6.89 5.78 -17.96
CA ILE A 159 -7.03 4.48 -18.65
C ILE A 159 -7.96 4.66 -19.82
N GLN A 160 -7.55 4.18 -20.96
CA GLN A 160 -8.43 4.00 -22.11
C GLN A 160 -9.20 2.70 -21.92
N ASN A 161 -10.53 2.80 -21.98
CA ASN A 161 -11.38 1.64 -21.91
C ASN A 161 -11.62 1.07 -23.31
N ASP A 162 -11.71 -0.25 -23.40
CA ASP A 162 -12.15 -0.97 -24.58
C ASP A 162 -13.30 -1.91 -24.16
N GLN A 163 -14.45 -1.77 -24.83
CA GLN A 163 -15.64 -2.57 -24.61
C GLN A 163 -16.06 -2.69 -23.12
N GLY A 164 -15.94 -1.57 -22.36
CA GLY A 164 -16.34 -1.48 -20.96
C GLY A 164 -15.27 -1.83 -19.93
N GLU A 165 -14.09 -2.31 -20.35
CA GLU A 165 -12.99 -2.62 -19.44
C GLU A 165 -11.78 -1.70 -19.62
N ALA A 166 -11.02 -1.54 -18.54
CA ALA A 166 -9.78 -0.81 -18.52
C ALA A 166 -8.69 -1.58 -19.26
N ARG A 167 -8.19 -1.06 -20.38
CA ARG A 167 -7.25 -1.76 -21.24
C ARG A 167 -5.89 -1.10 -21.31
N ASP A 168 -5.81 0.13 -21.84
CA ASP A 168 -4.53 0.78 -22.12
C ASP A 168 -4.24 1.89 -21.10
N ILE A 169 -3.01 1.92 -20.59
CA ILE A 169 -2.58 2.92 -19.61
C ILE A 169 -2.03 4.17 -20.29
N ILE A 170 -2.44 5.32 -19.78
CA ILE A 170 -1.97 6.66 -20.18
C ILE A 170 -1.40 7.32 -18.93
N ILE A 171 -0.09 7.57 -18.91
CA ILE A 171 0.59 8.24 -17.81
C ILE A 171 0.93 9.66 -18.25
N ARG A 172 0.52 10.65 -17.45
CA ARG A 172 0.75 12.09 -17.73
C ARG A 172 0.25 12.54 -19.10
N GLY A 173 -0.79 11.91 -19.62
CA GLY A 173 -1.37 12.25 -20.92
C GLY A 173 -0.59 11.73 -22.13
N LEU A 174 0.47 10.94 -21.94
CA LEU A 174 1.26 10.37 -23.03
C LEU A 174 0.65 9.05 -23.49
N ALA A 175 0.72 8.83 -24.81
CA ALA A 175 0.11 7.66 -25.47
C ALA A 175 0.57 6.32 -24.86
N PRO A 176 -0.26 5.29 -24.86
CA PRO A 176 0.01 4.00 -24.20
C PRO A 176 1.32 3.34 -24.60
N GLN A 177 1.73 3.45 -25.86
CA GLN A 177 2.99 2.90 -26.38
C GLN A 177 4.26 3.56 -25.83
N LEU A 178 4.13 4.71 -25.16
CA LEU A 178 5.22 5.45 -24.51
C LEU A 178 5.34 5.11 -23.02
N ASN A 179 4.54 4.17 -22.53
CA ASN A 179 4.55 3.70 -21.14
C ASN A 179 5.08 2.26 -21.10
N SER A 180 5.84 1.94 -20.06
CA SER A 180 6.32 0.58 -19.81
C SER A 180 5.49 -0.10 -18.70
N VAL A 181 5.14 -1.36 -18.91
CA VAL A 181 4.50 -2.20 -17.89
C VAL A 181 5.39 -3.42 -17.65
N MET A 182 5.68 -3.65 -16.39
CA MET A 182 6.56 -4.71 -15.92
C MET A 182 5.83 -5.58 -14.88
N VAL A 183 6.22 -6.85 -14.78
CA VAL A 183 5.85 -7.75 -13.69
C VAL A 183 7.12 -8.20 -12.98
N ASN A 184 7.24 -7.90 -11.70
CA ASN A 184 8.44 -8.17 -10.88
C ASN A 184 9.75 -7.60 -11.47
N GLY A 185 9.65 -6.46 -12.17
CA GLY A 185 10.79 -5.82 -12.84
C GLY A 185 11.05 -6.30 -14.27
N GLU A 186 10.41 -7.38 -14.71
CA GLU A 186 10.54 -7.89 -16.08
C GLU A 186 9.46 -7.28 -16.99
N ARG A 187 9.87 -6.80 -18.16
CA ARG A 187 8.97 -6.15 -19.11
C ARG A 187 7.94 -7.14 -19.68
N MET A 188 6.69 -6.71 -19.68
CA MET A 188 5.63 -7.46 -20.35
C MET A 188 5.60 -7.17 -21.84
N PRO A 189 5.50 -8.22 -22.69
CA PRO A 189 5.27 -8.02 -24.12
C PRO A 189 3.83 -7.55 -24.38
N SER A 190 3.61 -6.86 -25.49
CA SER A 190 2.27 -6.59 -26.00
C SER A 190 1.64 -7.88 -26.54
N ALA A 191 0.34 -8.05 -26.30
CA ALA A 191 -0.45 -9.12 -26.95
C ALA A 191 -0.87 -8.73 -28.40
N GLU A 192 -0.69 -7.47 -28.78
CA GLU A 192 -0.90 -6.97 -30.15
C GLU A 192 0.46 -6.86 -30.84
N GLY A 193 0.65 -7.58 -31.96
CA GLY A 193 1.96 -7.80 -32.59
C GLY A 193 2.68 -6.54 -33.04
N ASP A 194 1.95 -5.49 -33.44
CA ASP A 194 2.54 -4.31 -34.08
C ASP A 194 2.68 -3.09 -33.19
N ASN A 195 2.41 -3.22 -31.89
CA ASN A 195 2.53 -2.10 -30.96
C ASN A 195 3.14 -2.52 -29.63
N ARG A 196 3.53 -1.51 -28.81
CA ARG A 196 4.20 -1.72 -27.52
C ARG A 196 3.25 -1.58 -26.31
N LYS A 197 1.98 -1.32 -26.55
CA LYS A 197 1.02 -1.14 -25.46
C LYS A 197 0.68 -2.49 -24.82
N VAL A 198 0.71 -2.54 -23.49
CA VAL A 198 0.37 -3.73 -22.73
C VAL A 198 -1.08 -3.66 -22.31
N GLN A 199 -1.83 -4.70 -22.64
CA GLN A 199 -3.25 -4.83 -22.33
C GLN A 199 -3.45 -5.21 -20.86
N LEU A 200 -3.86 -4.24 -20.04
CA LEU A 200 -4.05 -4.41 -18.58
C LEU A 200 -5.29 -5.25 -18.24
N ASP A 201 -6.24 -5.34 -19.15
CA ASP A 201 -7.44 -6.18 -19.01
C ASP A 201 -7.11 -7.68 -18.95
N LEU A 202 -5.94 -8.09 -19.41
CA LEU A 202 -5.45 -9.47 -19.32
C LEU A 202 -4.88 -9.84 -17.95
N ILE A 203 -4.58 -8.84 -17.08
CA ILE A 203 -3.89 -9.05 -15.82
C ILE A 203 -4.92 -8.97 -14.67
N PRO A 204 -5.20 -10.09 -13.98
CA PRO A 204 -6.10 -10.09 -12.82
C PRO A 204 -5.52 -9.28 -11.66
N SER A 205 -6.35 -8.48 -11.01
CA SER A 205 -5.96 -7.68 -9.84
C SER A 205 -5.56 -8.53 -8.64
N ASP A 206 -6.12 -9.73 -8.50
CA ASP A 206 -5.90 -10.64 -7.36
C ASP A 206 -4.47 -11.18 -7.26
N MET A 207 -3.75 -11.27 -8.39
CA MET A 207 -2.36 -11.75 -8.43
C MET A 207 -1.36 -10.74 -7.92
N ILE A 208 -1.72 -9.46 -7.88
CA ILE A 208 -0.80 -8.36 -7.60
C ILE A 208 -0.84 -8.02 -6.12
N GLN A 209 0.33 -7.90 -5.50
CA GLN A 209 0.50 -7.46 -4.12
C GLN A 209 0.72 -5.95 -4.03
N THR A 210 1.54 -5.41 -4.93
CA THR A 210 1.90 -3.99 -4.92
C THR A 210 2.04 -3.51 -6.35
N VAL A 211 1.55 -2.32 -6.60
CA VAL A 211 1.76 -1.59 -7.86
C VAL A 211 2.67 -0.40 -7.56
N VAL A 212 3.77 -0.32 -8.28
CA VAL A 212 4.69 0.82 -8.23
C VAL A 212 4.62 1.55 -9.56
N VAL A 213 4.20 2.81 -9.51
CA VAL A 213 4.10 3.66 -10.70
C VAL A 213 5.16 4.74 -10.63
N ASN A 214 6.14 4.66 -11.50
CA ASN A 214 7.17 5.67 -11.66
C ASN A 214 6.74 6.64 -12.75
N LYS A 215 6.50 7.89 -12.39
CA LYS A 215 6.08 8.95 -13.31
C LYS A 215 7.25 9.75 -13.88
N ALA A 216 8.44 9.58 -13.32
CA ALA A 216 9.69 10.11 -13.82
C ALA A 216 10.62 8.94 -14.14
N VAL A 217 11.21 8.93 -15.32
CA VAL A 217 12.16 7.91 -15.76
C VAL A 217 13.50 8.16 -15.07
N THR A 218 14.08 7.12 -14.48
CA THR A 218 15.44 7.11 -13.93
C THR A 218 16.38 6.35 -14.86
N ALA A 219 17.68 6.51 -14.69
CA ALA A 219 18.69 5.95 -15.61
C ALA A 219 18.73 4.41 -15.65
N ASP A 220 18.14 3.76 -14.65
CA ASP A 220 18.00 2.31 -14.53
C ASP A 220 16.75 1.75 -15.23
N MET A 221 15.87 2.62 -15.75
CA MET A 221 14.65 2.21 -16.44
C MET A 221 14.85 2.19 -17.98
N ASP A 222 13.95 1.47 -18.63
CA ASP A 222 13.92 1.43 -20.09
C ASP A 222 13.75 2.86 -20.69
N ALA A 223 14.62 3.21 -21.64
CA ALA A 223 14.64 4.53 -22.25
C ALA A 223 13.36 4.87 -23.03
N ASP A 224 12.57 3.88 -23.41
CA ASP A 224 11.30 4.04 -24.13
C ASP A 224 10.08 4.27 -23.21
N ALA A 225 10.27 4.19 -21.88
CA ALA A 225 9.24 4.50 -20.89
C ALA A 225 9.06 6.02 -20.66
N ILE A 226 8.96 6.81 -21.72
CA ILE A 226 8.94 8.29 -21.69
C ILE A 226 7.77 8.82 -20.82
N GLY A 227 6.61 8.18 -20.91
CA GLY A 227 5.42 8.51 -20.11
C GLY A 227 5.58 8.14 -18.64
N GLY A 228 6.18 7.00 -18.40
CA GLY A 228 6.38 6.41 -17.09
C GLY A 228 6.41 4.89 -17.14
N ALA A 229 6.69 4.28 -16.00
CA ALA A 229 6.75 2.84 -15.86
C ALA A 229 5.84 2.36 -14.72
N VAL A 230 5.12 1.26 -14.97
CA VAL A 230 4.31 0.55 -13.97
C VAL A 230 4.95 -0.80 -13.69
N ASN A 231 5.34 -1.04 -12.45
CA ASN A 231 5.82 -2.35 -12.02
C ASN A 231 4.76 -3.03 -11.13
N LEU A 232 4.27 -4.16 -11.59
CA LEU A 232 3.29 -5.00 -10.93
C LEU A 232 4.03 -6.07 -10.13
N ILE A 233 4.07 -5.92 -8.82
CA ILE A 233 4.75 -6.87 -7.94
C ILE A 233 3.75 -7.93 -7.51
N THR A 234 4.04 -9.18 -7.84
CA THR A 234 3.21 -10.34 -7.47
C THR A 234 3.32 -10.66 -5.97
N ARG A 235 2.40 -11.48 -5.47
CA ARG A 235 2.36 -11.86 -4.06
C ARG A 235 3.57 -12.70 -3.69
N GLN A 236 4.24 -12.31 -2.60
CA GLN A 236 5.34 -13.06 -1.98
C GLN A 236 4.82 -13.93 -0.84
N ALA A 237 5.57 -14.98 -0.50
CA ALA A 237 5.21 -15.89 0.58
C ALA A 237 5.18 -15.16 1.93
N PRO A 238 4.07 -15.24 2.66
CA PRO A 238 3.96 -14.65 3.99
C PRO A 238 4.79 -15.44 5.00
N GLN A 239 5.21 -14.78 6.08
CA GLN A 239 5.95 -15.42 7.17
C GLN A 239 5.11 -16.45 7.95
N ARG A 240 3.78 -16.29 7.94
CA ARG A 240 2.81 -17.21 8.55
C ARG A 240 1.80 -17.66 7.51
N GLN A 241 1.26 -18.85 7.72
CA GLN A 241 0.19 -19.36 6.87
C GLN A 241 -0.92 -18.32 6.70
N ARG A 242 -1.24 -18.04 5.44
CA ARG A 242 -2.34 -17.14 5.05
C ARG A 242 -3.24 -17.82 4.04
N ILE A 243 -4.53 -17.77 4.33
CA ILE A 243 -5.59 -18.19 3.40
C ILE A 243 -6.46 -16.97 3.15
N SER A 244 -6.74 -16.67 1.90
CA SER A 244 -7.66 -15.61 1.51
C SER A 244 -8.62 -16.15 0.46
N ILE A 245 -9.91 -15.98 0.69
CA ILE A 245 -10.95 -16.36 -0.28
C ILE A 245 -11.78 -15.12 -0.53
N THR A 246 -11.96 -14.78 -1.79
CA THR A 246 -12.75 -13.64 -2.24
C THR A 246 -13.85 -14.16 -3.17
N GLY A 247 -15.07 -13.72 -2.97
CA GLY A 247 -16.20 -13.99 -3.84
C GLY A 247 -17.00 -12.74 -4.09
N GLY A 248 -17.42 -12.51 -5.30
CA GLY A 248 -18.22 -11.37 -5.70
C GLY A 248 -19.24 -11.76 -6.75
N SER A 249 -20.37 -11.09 -6.76
CA SER A 249 -21.40 -11.22 -7.78
C SER A 249 -21.99 -9.85 -8.06
N GLY A 250 -22.42 -9.64 -9.29
CA GLY A 250 -23.09 -8.45 -9.73
C GLY A 250 -24.04 -8.73 -10.88
N TYR A 251 -24.67 -7.69 -11.38
CA TYR A 251 -25.59 -7.77 -12.49
C TYR A 251 -25.33 -6.64 -13.47
N ASN A 252 -25.11 -6.99 -14.73
CA ASN A 252 -24.98 -6.01 -15.79
C ASN A 252 -26.37 -5.73 -16.38
N PHE A 253 -26.87 -4.51 -16.19
CA PHE A 253 -28.21 -4.11 -16.64
C PHE A 253 -28.29 -3.93 -18.16
N LEU A 254 -27.18 -3.65 -18.83
CA LEU A 254 -27.16 -3.47 -20.27
C LEU A 254 -27.25 -4.82 -20.97
N SER A 255 -26.43 -5.79 -20.58
CA SER A 255 -26.48 -7.17 -21.13
C SER A 255 -27.55 -8.04 -20.47
N GLN A 256 -28.18 -7.57 -19.37
CA GLN A 256 -29.17 -8.29 -18.55
C GLN A 256 -28.67 -9.65 -18.05
N LYS A 257 -27.39 -9.72 -17.65
CA LYS A 257 -26.77 -10.96 -17.20
C LYS A 257 -26.02 -10.79 -15.88
N PRO A 258 -25.92 -11.87 -15.07
CA PRO A 258 -25.10 -11.86 -13.88
C PRO A 258 -23.61 -11.88 -14.23
N ILE A 259 -22.79 -11.33 -13.32
CA ILE A 259 -21.34 -11.38 -13.36
C ILE A 259 -20.83 -12.03 -12.08
N TRP A 260 -19.74 -12.80 -12.18
CA TRP A 260 -19.18 -13.55 -11.07
C TRP A 260 -17.67 -13.38 -10.98
N THR A 261 -17.19 -13.24 -9.76
CA THR A 261 -15.76 -13.18 -9.44
C THR A 261 -15.47 -14.10 -8.27
N GLY A 262 -14.46 -14.92 -8.40
CA GLY A 262 -13.96 -15.78 -7.32
C GLY A 262 -12.45 -15.84 -7.32
N ALA A 263 -11.82 -15.73 -6.14
CA ALA A 263 -10.38 -15.89 -5.99
C ALA A 263 -10.05 -16.63 -4.69
N ALA A 264 -9.01 -17.45 -4.73
CA ALA A 264 -8.45 -18.13 -3.57
C ALA A 264 -6.92 -17.99 -3.58
N ILE A 265 -6.36 -17.63 -2.43
CA ILE A 265 -4.92 -17.46 -2.25
C ILE A 265 -4.51 -18.26 -1.02
N TYR A 266 -3.51 -19.10 -1.19
CA TYR A 266 -2.85 -19.83 -0.10
C TYR A 266 -1.37 -19.48 -0.10
N GLY A 267 -0.84 -19.07 1.04
CA GLY A 267 0.58 -18.80 1.21
C GLY A 267 1.09 -19.37 2.52
N ASN A 268 2.27 -19.98 2.49
CA ASN A 268 2.93 -20.53 3.67
C ASN A 268 4.44 -20.64 3.46
N ARG A 269 5.18 -20.80 4.58
CA ARG A 269 6.59 -21.16 4.58
C ARG A 269 6.79 -22.57 5.12
N PHE A 270 7.70 -23.31 4.50
CA PHE A 270 8.06 -24.70 4.78
C PHE A 270 9.55 -24.81 5.06
N MET A 271 10.03 -25.99 5.46
CA MET A 271 11.44 -26.28 5.69
C MET A 271 12.12 -25.30 6.67
N ASN A 272 11.54 -25.12 7.86
CA ASN A 272 12.04 -24.15 8.85
C ASN A 272 12.15 -22.71 8.29
N ASN A 273 11.10 -22.27 7.60
CA ASN A 273 10.96 -20.96 6.96
C ASN A 273 11.92 -20.72 5.77
N LYS A 274 12.59 -21.74 5.25
CA LYS A 274 13.50 -21.60 4.10
C LYS A 274 12.76 -21.55 2.76
N LEU A 275 11.69 -22.33 2.60
CA LEU A 275 10.91 -22.38 1.36
C LEU A 275 9.59 -21.66 1.55
N GLY A 276 9.40 -20.55 0.88
CA GLY A 276 8.14 -19.85 0.76
C GLY A 276 7.38 -20.30 -0.49
N ALA A 277 6.06 -20.50 -0.36
CA ALA A 277 5.19 -20.82 -1.48
C ALA A 277 3.89 -20.03 -1.39
N VAL A 278 3.46 -19.45 -2.51
CA VAL A 278 2.14 -18.86 -2.69
C VAL A 278 1.49 -19.45 -3.92
N VAL A 279 0.27 -19.92 -3.73
CA VAL A 279 -0.61 -20.34 -4.83
C VAL A 279 -1.79 -19.40 -4.86
N SER A 280 -2.12 -18.88 -6.02
CA SER A 280 -3.35 -18.12 -6.24
C SER A 280 -4.11 -18.63 -7.45
N VAL A 281 -5.42 -18.67 -7.30
CA VAL A 281 -6.36 -19.05 -8.35
C VAL A 281 -7.44 -17.98 -8.38
N SER A 282 -7.78 -17.47 -9.58
CA SER A 282 -8.92 -16.58 -9.74
C SER A 282 -9.74 -16.92 -10.99
N VAL A 283 -11.03 -16.69 -10.89
CA VAL A 283 -12.00 -16.87 -11.97
C VAL A 283 -12.90 -15.65 -12.02
N ASN A 284 -12.97 -15.01 -13.17
CA ASN A 284 -13.85 -13.87 -13.44
C ASN A 284 -14.69 -14.18 -14.68
N ASP A 285 -16.00 -14.24 -14.51
CA ASP A 285 -16.96 -14.45 -15.61
C ASP A 285 -17.85 -13.20 -15.70
N HIS A 286 -17.53 -12.36 -16.67
CA HIS A 286 -18.17 -11.08 -16.87
C HIS A 286 -18.83 -11.00 -18.23
N ASP A 287 -20.09 -10.64 -18.24
CA ASP A 287 -20.84 -10.36 -19.46
C ASP A 287 -20.98 -8.85 -19.63
N PHE A 288 -20.39 -8.33 -20.70
CA PHE A 288 -20.37 -6.90 -21.00
C PHE A 288 -21.28 -6.62 -22.19
N GLY A 289 -22.02 -5.52 -22.13
CA GLY A 289 -22.69 -4.94 -23.27
C GLY A 289 -22.13 -3.53 -23.52
N SER A 290 -22.03 -3.14 -24.77
CA SER A 290 -21.64 -1.79 -25.15
C SER A 290 -22.33 -1.40 -26.44
N ASP A 291 -22.92 -0.21 -26.44
CA ASP A 291 -23.42 0.42 -27.65
C ASP A 291 -22.44 1.50 -28.07
N ASN A 292 -21.92 1.41 -29.30
CA ASN A 292 -20.96 2.32 -29.86
C ASN A 292 -21.48 2.99 -31.13
N ALA A 293 -21.08 4.24 -31.31
CA ALA A 293 -21.14 4.93 -32.60
C ALA A 293 -19.69 5.30 -32.99
N GLU A 294 -19.24 4.77 -34.11
CA GLU A 294 -17.90 5.04 -34.66
C GLU A 294 -18.04 5.83 -35.94
N MET A 295 -17.17 6.84 -36.10
CA MET A 295 -17.15 7.71 -37.26
C MET A 295 -15.73 7.86 -37.76
N GLU A 296 -15.51 7.55 -39.05
CA GLU A 296 -14.28 7.87 -39.75
C GLU A 296 -14.44 9.20 -40.49
N TRP A 297 -13.44 10.03 -40.35
CA TRP A 297 -13.42 11.36 -40.94
C TRP A 297 -12.27 11.47 -41.94
N GLU A 298 -12.59 11.99 -43.12
CA GLU A 298 -11.60 12.41 -44.10
C GLU A 298 -11.82 13.87 -44.47
N PHE A 299 -10.79 14.50 -44.96
CA PHE A 299 -10.92 15.83 -45.55
C PHE A 299 -11.30 15.70 -47.03
N ASP A 300 -12.32 16.42 -47.46
CA ASP A 300 -12.69 16.53 -48.85
C ASP A 300 -11.64 17.34 -49.66
N ASP A 301 -11.77 17.38 -50.98
CA ASP A 301 -10.86 18.12 -51.85
C ASP A 301 -10.81 19.65 -51.56
N ALA A 302 -11.78 20.16 -50.84
CA ALA A 302 -11.86 21.55 -50.39
C ALA A 302 -11.27 21.76 -48.97
N GLY A 303 -10.81 20.68 -48.31
CA GLY A 303 -10.24 20.71 -46.95
C GLY A 303 -11.27 20.75 -45.83
N ASN A 304 -12.54 20.43 -46.10
CA ASN A 304 -13.56 20.33 -45.04
C ASN A 304 -13.61 18.91 -44.50
N PRO A 305 -13.81 18.75 -43.18
CA PRO A 305 -13.99 17.43 -42.60
C PRO A 305 -15.32 16.80 -43.05
N SER A 306 -15.26 15.58 -43.54
CA SER A 306 -16.43 14.78 -44.00
C SER A 306 -16.42 13.41 -43.33
N ILE A 307 -17.59 12.93 -42.94
CA ILE A 307 -17.73 11.55 -42.40
C ILE A 307 -17.79 10.63 -43.63
N VAL A 308 -16.82 9.71 -43.72
CA VAL A 308 -16.76 8.72 -44.81
C VAL A 308 -17.32 7.37 -44.37
N ASP A 309 -17.29 7.06 -43.10
CA ASP A 309 -17.94 5.88 -42.53
C ASP A 309 -18.62 6.22 -41.19
N TYR A 310 -19.86 5.76 -41.03
CA TYR A 310 -20.62 5.87 -39.80
C TYR A 310 -21.21 4.52 -39.45
N GLN A 311 -20.75 3.98 -38.32
CA GLN A 311 -21.15 2.66 -37.86
C GLN A 311 -21.83 2.74 -36.50
N VAL A 312 -22.99 2.13 -36.37
CA VAL A 312 -23.67 1.88 -35.07
C VAL A 312 -23.49 0.41 -34.74
N ARG A 313 -22.83 0.13 -33.63
CA ARG A 313 -22.47 -1.21 -33.22
C ARG A 313 -23.02 -1.54 -31.84
N GLY A 314 -23.64 -2.70 -31.69
CA GLY A 314 -23.99 -3.30 -30.39
C GLY A 314 -23.03 -4.46 -30.10
N TYR A 315 -22.32 -4.40 -28.99
CA TYR A 315 -21.42 -5.45 -28.56
C TYR A 315 -22.06 -6.29 -27.45
N ASN A 316 -22.05 -7.62 -27.61
CA ASN A 316 -22.37 -8.60 -26.60
C ASN A 316 -21.11 -9.45 -26.35
N VAL A 317 -20.35 -9.09 -25.32
CA VAL A 317 -19.04 -9.69 -25.03
C VAL A 317 -19.10 -10.42 -23.69
N ARG A 318 -18.82 -11.72 -23.68
CA ARG A 318 -18.55 -12.46 -22.46
C ARG A 318 -17.06 -12.72 -22.33
N ARG A 319 -16.50 -12.34 -21.19
CA ARG A 319 -15.08 -12.57 -20.87
C ARG A 319 -14.97 -13.47 -19.66
N LEU A 320 -14.58 -14.73 -19.90
CA LEU A 320 -14.21 -15.67 -18.86
C LEU A 320 -12.68 -15.67 -18.72
N ARG A 321 -12.19 -15.19 -17.57
CA ARG A 321 -10.78 -15.19 -17.22
C ARG A 321 -10.52 -16.18 -16.12
N GLN A 322 -9.52 -17.00 -16.31
CA GLN A 322 -9.02 -17.93 -15.30
C GLN A 322 -7.52 -17.69 -15.15
N SER A 323 -7.07 -17.50 -13.91
CA SER A 323 -5.68 -17.23 -13.63
C SER A 323 -5.17 -18.15 -12.54
N TYR A 324 -4.00 -18.70 -12.77
CA TYR A 324 -3.30 -19.57 -11.86
C TYR A 324 -1.89 -19.03 -11.67
N SER A 325 -1.46 -18.83 -10.45
CA SER A 325 -0.08 -18.44 -10.18
C SER A 325 0.53 -19.27 -9.06
N LEU A 326 1.81 -19.57 -9.23
CA LEU A 326 2.65 -20.19 -8.23
C LEU A 326 3.92 -19.32 -8.09
N SER A 327 4.14 -18.80 -6.89
CA SER A 327 5.37 -18.10 -6.54
C SER A 327 6.12 -18.91 -5.49
N LEU A 328 7.39 -19.16 -5.75
CA LEU A 328 8.29 -19.87 -4.85
C LEU A 328 9.50 -18.99 -4.54
N ASP A 329 9.86 -18.90 -3.29
CA ASP A 329 11.09 -18.28 -2.83
C ASP A 329 11.86 -19.24 -1.91
N TYR A 330 13.19 -19.24 -2.01
CA TYR A 330 14.03 -20.10 -1.19
C TYR A 330 15.25 -19.35 -0.65
N ASP A 331 15.37 -19.33 0.67
CA ASP A 331 16.48 -18.70 1.37
C ASP A 331 17.69 -19.66 1.39
N LEU A 332 18.71 -19.35 0.59
CA LEU A 332 19.92 -20.20 0.44
C LEU A 332 20.86 -20.12 1.65
N ALA A 333 20.88 -18.99 2.36
CA ALA A 333 21.69 -18.77 3.55
C ALA A 333 20.91 -18.02 4.64
N LYS A 334 21.21 -18.33 5.90
CA LYS A 334 20.85 -17.50 7.05
C LYS A 334 22.05 -16.65 7.43
#